data_2b90a97e641b35101ce6d435daf17282
#
_entry.id   2b90a97e641b35101ce6d435daf17282
#
_cell.length_a   1.000
_cell.length_b   1.000
_cell.length_c   1.000
_cell.angle_alpha   90.00
_cell.angle_beta   90.00
_cell.angle_gamma   90.00
#
_symmetry.space_group_name_H-M   'P 1'
#
loop_
_entity.id
_entity.type
_entity.pdbx_description
1 polymer ?
#
loop_
_entity_poly.entity_id
_entity_poly.type
_entity_poly.pdbx_seq_one_letter_code
_entity_poly.pdbx_strand_id
1 'polypeptide(L)'
;VPTKGQYQFLARQPAGRYTSSAGRVSDADASSGYVSFSVDPSGPSGGALLANLVQNPSLVERINQGGIIGYIILAIGGITLLYAIYKYVMLWMMGREVQAQLASSTPNSNNPLGRVLKVGASHMKETIDRLELKLAEAIMAERPSIERGISFVKIVSVVAVSYTHLTLPTTVR
;
A
#
# COMPACT_ATOMS: atom_id res chain seq x y z
N VAL A 1 15.37 32.67 12.34
CA VAL A 1 16.71 32.43 11.75
C VAL A 1 17.28 33.78 11.37
N PRO A 2 18.48 34.18 11.85
CA PRO A 2 19.08 35.44 11.49
C PRO A 2 19.55 35.39 10.04
N THR A 3 18.88 36.09 9.18
CA THR A 3 19.37 36.37 7.83
C THR A 3 19.71 37.84 7.72
N LYS A 4 20.96 38.16 7.45
CA LYS A 4 21.47 39.55 7.32
C LYS A 4 21.17 40.46 8.55
N GLY A 5 21.25 39.92 9.76
CA GLY A 5 21.05 40.67 11.00
C GLY A 5 19.59 40.99 11.37
N GLN A 6 18.63 40.47 10.64
CA GLN A 6 17.20 40.62 10.96
C GLN A 6 16.54 39.25 11.25
N TYR A 7 15.68 39.20 12.25
CA TYR A 7 14.88 38.04 12.56
C TYR A 7 13.72 37.97 11.57
N GLN A 8 13.59 36.86 10.86
CA GLN A 8 12.45 36.59 9.99
C GLN A 8 11.66 35.40 10.52
N PHE A 9 10.34 35.48 10.41
CA PHE A 9 9.50 34.34 10.68
C PHE A 9 9.74 33.23 9.65
N LEU A 10 9.85 31.99 10.13
CA LEU A 10 9.91 30.85 9.26
C LEU A 10 8.56 30.68 8.53
N ALA A 11 8.60 30.57 7.22
CA ALA A 11 7.39 30.33 6.41
C ALA A 11 6.70 28.99 6.78
N ARG A 12 7.48 28.06 7.33
CA ARG A 12 6.99 26.78 7.85
C ARG A 12 7.57 26.55 9.24
N GLN A 13 6.75 26.08 10.17
CA GLN A 13 7.19 25.70 11.50
C GLN A 13 7.79 24.30 11.53
N PRO A 14 8.83 24.03 12.31
CA PRO A 14 9.35 22.68 12.51
C PRO A 14 8.33 21.80 13.24
N ALA A 15 8.55 20.47 13.22
CA ALA A 15 7.65 19.49 13.85
C ALA A 15 7.36 19.85 15.33
N GLY A 16 6.16 19.54 15.81
CA GLY A 16 5.64 19.93 17.11
C GLY A 16 6.55 19.65 18.31
N ARG A 17 7.37 18.60 18.24
CA ARG A 17 8.38 18.31 19.29
C ARG A 17 9.42 19.41 19.47
N TYR A 18 9.78 20.13 18.42
CA TYR A 18 10.74 21.23 18.47
C TYR A 18 10.05 22.54 18.91
N THR A 19 8.86 22.81 18.40
CA THR A 19 8.06 23.98 18.80
C THR A 19 7.63 23.92 20.26
N SER A 20 7.26 22.72 20.76
CA SER A 20 6.94 22.53 22.17
C SER A 20 8.14 22.72 23.11
N SER A 21 9.36 22.37 22.63
CA SER A 21 10.56 22.64 23.42
C SER A 21 10.88 24.13 23.50
N ALA A 22 10.64 24.87 22.43
CA ALA A 22 10.79 26.34 22.40
C ALA A 22 9.73 27.01 23.31
N GLY A 23 8.47 26.55 23.28
CA GLY A 23 7.40 27.03 24.17
C GLY A 23 7.75 26.86 25.64
N ARG A 24 8.29 25.69 26.02
CA ARG A 24 8.71 25.48 27.42
C ARG A 24 9.79 26.46 27.90
N VAL A 25 10.69 26.87 27.00
CA VAL A 25 11.68 27.90 27.34
C VAL A 25 11.04 29.29 27.46
N SER A 26 10.07 29.60 26.59
CA SER A 26 9.31 30.85 26.65
C SER A 26 8.48 31.00 27.94
N ASP A 27 7.93 29.88 28.41
CA ASP A 27 7.03 29.84 29.58
C ASP A 27 7.77 29.57 30.90
N ALA A 28 9.12 29.41 30.83
CA ALA A 28 9.94 29.10 32.02
C ALA A 28 10.20 30.37 32.86
N ASP A 29 9.81 30.30 34.12
CA ASP A 29 10.12 31.28 35.13
C ASP A 29 11.42 30.94 35.85
N ALA A 30 11.99 31.92 36.57
CA ALA A 30 13.20 31.74 37.39
C ALA A 30 13.10 30.63 38.44
N SER A 31 11.85 30.22 38.80
CA SER A 31 11.56 29.13 39.73
C SER A 31 11.44 27.74 39.04
N SER A 32 11.46 27.67 37.74
CA SER A 32 11.20 26.44 36.97
C SER A 32 12.36 25.44 36.97
N GLY A 33 13.52 25.82 37.51
CA GLY A 33 14.72 24.97 37.54
C GLY A 33 15.27 24.70 36.13
N TYR A 34 15.57 23.45 35.81
CA TYR A 34 16.11 23.06 34.50
C TYR A 34 15.01 22.84 33.48
N VAL A 35 15.13 23.52 32.34
CA VAL A 35 14.22 23.34 31.19
C VAL A 35 15.00 22.78 30.00
N SER A 36 14.49 21.66 29.43
CA SER A 36 15.09 21.07 28.25
C SER A 36 14.64 21.81 26.99
N PHE A 37 15.56 22.15 26.12
CA PHE A 37 15.29 22.76 24.82
C PHE A 37 16.14 22.14 23.72
N SER A 38 15.68 22.27 22.48
CA SER A 38 16.38 21.73 21.31
C SER A 38 17.40 22.74 20.80
N VAL A 39 18.64 22.30 20.63
CA VAL A 39 19.73 23.12 20.08
C VAL A 39 20.14 22.57 18.73
N ASP A 40 20.35 23.43 17.76
CA ASP A 40 20.93 23.04 16.47
C ASP A 40 22.47 23.08 16.59
N PRO A 41 23.14 21.91 16.58
CA PRO A 41 24.59 21.86 16.69
C PRO A 41 25.30 22.40 15.43
N SER A 42 24.60 22.60 14.33
CA SER A 42 25.11 23.15 13.08
C SER A 42 25.00 24.68 13.02
N GLY A 43 24.67 25.34 14.16
CA GLY A 43 24.52 26.79 14.26
C GLY A 43 25.66 27.62 13.64
N PRO A 44 26.94 27.28 13.88
CA PRO A 44 28.08 27.97 13.25
C PRO A 44 28.13 27.89 11.73
N SER A 45 27.53 26.82 11.16
CA SER A 45 27.41 26.57 9.71
C SER A 45 26.11 27.12 9.11
N GLY A 46 25.38 27.99 9.83
CA GLY A 46 24.17 28.63 9.35
C GLY A 46 22.87 27.91 9.66
N GLY A 47 22.85 26.94 10.59
CA GLY A 47 21.62 26.28 11.04
C GLY A 47 21.07 25.29 10.01
N ALA A 48 21.91 24.57 9.30
CA ALA A 48 21.52 23.66 8.20
C ALA A 48 20.61 22.54 8.64
N LEU A 49 20.74 22.03 9.88
CA LEU A 49 19.85 20.95 10.39
C LEU A 49 18.41 21.42 10.55
N LEU A 50 18.18 22.55 11.19
CA LEU A 50 16.85 23.12 11.35
C LEU A 50 16.25 23.53 9.99
N ALA A 51 17.06 24.10 9.09
CA ALA A 51 16.63 24.44 7.75
C ALA A 51 16.15 23.18 6.97
N ASN A 52 16.90 22.09 7.04
CA ASN A 52 16.53 20.82 6.40
C ASN A 52 15.27 20.20 7.03
N LEU A 53 15.11 20.25 8.36
CA LEU A 53 13.91 19.73 9.04
C LEU A 53 12.65 20.54 8.68
N VAL A 54 12.79 21.85 8.48
CA VAL A 54 11.69 22.73 8.04
C VAL A 54 11.35 22.51 6.58
N GLN A 55 12.33 22.17 5.74
CA GLN A 55 12.13 21.94 4.30
C GLN A 55 11.50 20.58 3.99
N ASN A 56 11.57 19.60 4.89
CA ASN A 56 10.95 18.29 4.68
C ASN A 56 9.42 18.38 4.76
N PRO A 57 8.68 18.20 3.64
CA PRO A 57 7.23 18.26 3.65
C PRO A 57 6.65 17.07 4.42
N SER A 58 5.61 17.33 5.20
CA SER A 58 4.81 16.28 5.84
C SER A 58 4.09 15.43 4.78
N LEU A 59 3.66 14.20 5.16
CA LEU A 59 2.91 13.34 4.25
C LEU A 59 1.63 14.03 3.73
N VAL A 60 0.93 14.76 4.59
CA VAL A 60 -0.27 15.52 4.20
C VAL A 60 0.06 16.60 3.17
N GLU A 61 1.17 17.31 3.35
CA GLU A 61 1.61 18.31 2.38
C GLU A 61 2.01 17.70 1.04
N ARG A 62 2.66 16.52 1.05
CA ARG A 62 2.99 15.80 -0.19
C ARG A 62 1.74 15.38 -0.95
N ILE A 63 0.71 14.91 -0.23
CA ILE A 63 -0.59 14.56 -0.81
C ILE A 63 -1.25 15.81 -1.42
N ASN A 64 -1.27 16.92 -0.68
CA ASN A 64 -1.87 18.18 -1.13
C ASN A 64 -1.11 18.79 -2.33
N GLN A 65 0.21 18.60 -2.41
CA GLN A 65 1.01 19.03 -3.57
C GLN A 65 0.61 18.30 -4.86
N GLY A 66 0.10 17.07 -4.76
CA GLY A 66 -0.44 16.33 -5.89
C GLY A 66 -1.78 16.89 -6.43
N GLY A 67 -2.41 17.82 -5.71
CA GLY A 67 -3.68 18.43 -6.08
C GLY A 67 -4.78 17.38 -6.33
N ILE A 68 -5.76 17.75 -7.15
CA ILE A 68 -6.90 16.90 -7.52
C ILE A 68 -6.46 15.56 -8.12
N ILE A 69 -5.42 15.57 -8.97
CA ILE A 69 -4.91 14.37 -9.64
C ILE A 69 -4.30 13.41 -8.60
N GLY A 70 -3.55 13.94 -7.62
CA GLY A 70 -2.98 13.15 -6.54
C GLY A 70 -4.06 12.42 -5.71
N TYR A 71 -5.17 13.10 -5.41
CA TYR A 71 -6.29 12.48 -4.70
C TYR A 71 -6.98 11.40 -5.51
N ILE A 72 -7.16 11.59 -6.82
CA ILE A 72 -7.75 10.57 -7.72
C ILE A 72 -6.86 9.32 -7.75
N ILE A 73 -5.55 9.48 -7.87
CA ILE A 73 -4.60 8.36 -7.87
C ILE A 73 -4.65 7.60 -6.54
N LEU A 74 -4.68 8.32 -5.41
CA LEU A 74 -4.79 7.71 -4.09
C LEU A 74 -6.11 6.95 -3.90
N ALA A 75 -7.22 7.50 -4.41
CA ALA A 75 -8.52 6.84 -4.36
C ALA A 75 -8.52 5.54 -5.17
N ILE A 76 -8.03 5.57 -6.41
CA ILE A 76 -7.92 4.38 -7.26
C ILE A 76 -6.99 3.35 -6.62
N GLY A 77 -5.83 3.78 -6.09
CA GLY A 77 -4.89 2.93 -5.37
C GLY A 77 -5.51 2.27 -4.14
N GLY A 78 -6.27 3.03 -3.35
CA GLY A 78 -6.99 2.54 -2.18
C GLY A 78 -8.04 1.48 -2.53
N ILE A 79 -8.86 1.75 -3.54
CA ILE A 79 -9.87 0.79 -4.03
C ILE A 79 -9.20 -0.49 -4.53
N THR A 80 -8.11 -0.36 -5.28
CA THR A 80 -7.37 -1.52 -5.80
C THR A 80 -6.75 -2.34 -4.68
N LEU A 81 -6.20 -1.69 -3.65
CA LEU A 81 -5.64 -2.36 -2.49
C LEU A 81 -6.72 -3.15 -1.72
N LEU A 82 -7.88 -2.54 -1.48
CA LEU A 82 -9.01 -3.22 -0.84
C LEU A 82 -9.48 -4.43 -1.65
N TYR A 83 -9.56 -4.28 -2.97
CA TYR A 83 -9.90 -5.39 -3.86
C TYR A 83 -8.85 -6.51 -3.82
N ALA A 84 -7.57 -6.17 -3.79
CA ALA A 84 -6.48 -7.14 -3.67
C ALA A 84 -6.55 -7.91 -2.34
N ILE A 85 -6.81 -7.23 -1.23
CA ILE A 85 -7.00 -7.86 0.09
C ILE A 85 -8.21 -8.79 0.06
N TYR A 86 -9.35 -8.36 -0.49
CA TYR A 86 -10.54 -9.20 -0.65
C TYR A 86 -10.23 -10.48 -1.44
N LYS A 87 -9.54 -10.36 -2.57
CA LYS A 87 -9.12 -11.49 -3.39
C LYS A 87 -8.15 -12.43 -2.66
N TYR A 88 -7.21 -11.86 -1.93
CA TYR A 88 -6.28 -12.64 -1.12
C TYR A 88 -7.01 -13.49 -0.09
N VAL A 89 -7.94 -12.90 0.65
CA VAL A 89 -8.75 -13.62 1.67
C VAL A 89 -9.60 -14.71 1.01
N MET A 90 -10.24 -14.41 -0.12
CA MET A 90 -11.05 -15.38 -0.87
C MET A 90 -10.20 -16.58 -1.33
N LEU A 91 -9.03 -16.33 -1.91
CA LEU A 91 -8.14 -17.40 -2.36
C LEU A 91 -7.57 -18.20 -1.18
N TRP A 92 -7.27 -17.53 -0.08
CA TRP A 92 -6.79 -18.20 1.14
C TRP A 92 -7.85 -19.14 1.72
N MET A 93 -9.12 -18.71 1.78
CA MET A 93 -10.24 -19.57 2.20
C MET A 93 -10.42 -20.76 1.26
N MET A 94 -10.40 -20.51 -0.06
CA MET A 94 -10.47 -21.57 -1.07
C MET A 94 -9.32 -22.58 -0.93
N GLY A 95 -8.10 -22.11 -0.66
CA GLY A 95 -6.93 -22.96 -0.41
C GLY A 95 -7.12 -23.88 0.79
N ARG A 96 -7.74 -23.38 1.87
CA ARG A 96 -8.05 -24.19 3.06
C ARG A 96 -9.10 -25.28 2.73
N GLU A 97 -10.12 -24.95 1.95
CA GLU A 97 -11.15 -25.91 1.52
C GLU A 97 -10.56 -27.00 0.62
N VAL A 98 -9.64 -26.65 -0.27
CA VAL A 98 -8.91 -27.60 -1.11
C VAL A 98 -8.05 -28.53 -0.25
N GLN A 99 -7.34 -28.00 0.77
CA GLN A 99 -6.57 -28.84 1.69
C GLN A 99 -7.46 -29.77 2.51
N ALA A 100 -8.59 -29.29 2.98
CA ALA A 100 -9.57 -30.14 3.68
C ALA A 100 -10.11 -31.25 2.76
N GLN A 101 -10.30 -30.95 1.46
CA GLN A 101 -10.71 -31.95 0.46
C GLN A 101 -9.65 -33.04 0.25
N LEU A 102 -8.35 -32.70 0.27
CA LEU A 102 -7.27 -33.69 0.14
C LEU A 102 -7.25 -34.69 1.30
N ALA A 103 -7.71 -34.27 2.49
CA ALA A 103 -7.83 -35.14 3.65
C ALA A 103 -9.15 -35.96 3.66
N SER A 104 -10.08 -35.66 2.74
CA SER A 104 -11.40 -36.30 2.68
C SER A 104 -11.53 -37.21 1.46
N SER A 105 -12.03 -38.42 1.66
CA SER A 105 -12.31 -39.35 0.56
C SER A 105 -13.58 -39.02 -0.24
N THR A 106 -14.45 -38.15 0.27
CA THR A 106 -15.71 -37.78 -0.37
C THR A 106 -15.58 -36.43 -1.10
N PRO A 107 -15.89 -36.40 -2.43
CA PRO A 107 -15.81 -35.15 -3.20
C PRO A 107 -16.85 -34.12 -2.73
N ASN A 108 -16.39 -32.94 -2.30
CA ASN A 108 -17.25 -31.83 -1.90
C ASN A 108 -17.36 -30.80 -3.03
N SER A 109 -18.56 -30.59 -3.54
CA SER A 109 -18.82 -29.68 -4.67
C SER A 109 -18.62 -28.20 -4.34
N ASN A 110 -18.41 -27.82 -3.08
CA ASN A 110 -18.22 -26.43 -2.66
C ASN A 110 -16.83 -25.89 -3.00
N ASN A 111 -15.84 -26.76 -3.26
CA ASN A 111 -14.50 -26.36 -3.64
C ASN A 111 -14.14 -26.83 -5.06
N PRO A 112 -13.21 -26.15 -5.76
CA PRO A 112 -12.83 -26.48 -7.13
C PRO A 112 -12.32 -27.92 -7.28
N LEU A 113 -11.46 -28.36 -6.34
CA LEU A 113 -10.92 -29.72 -6.38
C LEU A 113 -12.01 -30.77 -6.25
N GLY A 114 -12.97 -30.59 -5.35
CA GLY A 114 -14.07 -31.54 -5.15
C GLY A 114 -14.98 -31.62 -6.37
N ARG A 115 -15.21 -30.52 -7.10
CA ARG A 115 -15.95 -30.54 -8.37
C ARG A 115 -15.21 -31.34 -9.43
N VAL A 116 -13.91 -31.17 -9.59
CA VAL A 116 -13.08 -31.98 -10.50
C VAL A 116 -13.08 -33.46 -10.11
N LEU A 117 -12.92 -33.78 -8.82
CA LEU A 117 -12.96 -35.15 -8.32
C LEU A 117 -14.31 -35.80 -8.57
N LYS A 118 -15.41 -35.06 -8.46
CA LYS A 118 -16.76 -35.56 -8.75
C LYS A 118 -16.90 -35.92 -10.22
N VAL A 119 -16.36 -35.13 -11.15
CA VAL A 119 -16.32 -35.47 -12.58
C VAL A 119 -15.50 -36.74 -12.78
N GLY A 120 -14.34 -36.88 -12.17
CA GLY A 120 -13.54 -38.09 -12.21
C GLY A 120 -14.30 -39.32 -11.72
N ALA A 121 -14.96 -39.22 -10.57
CA ALA A 121 -15.74 -40.31 -9.99
C ALA A 121 -16.90 -40.74 -10.89
N SER A 122 -17.56 -39.81 -11.60
CA SER A 122 -18.69 -40.15 -12.51
C SER A 122 -18.24 -40.85 -13.81
N HIS A 123 -16.98 -40.70 -14.21
CA HIS A 123 -16.40 -41.24 -15.45
C HIS A 123 -15.40 -42.39 -15.22
N MET A 124 -15.29 -42.91 -14.01
CA MET A 124 -14.32 -43.98 -13.66
C MET A 124 -14.50 -45.28 -14.48
N LYS A 125 -15.65 -45.49 -15.11
CA LYS A 125 -15.93 -46.66 -15.95
C LYS A 125 -15.54 -46.48 -17.41
N GLU A 126 -15.09 -45.28 -17.79
CA GLU A 126 -14.69 -44.98 -19.16
C GLU A 126 -13.23 -45.39 -19.42
N THR A 127 -12.79 -45.29 -20.68
CA THR A 127 -11.39 -45.50 -21.02
C THR A 127 -10.50 -44.41 -20.39
N ILE A 128 -9.25 -44.74 -20.11
CA ILE A 128 -8.28 -43.82 -19.47
C ILE A 128 -8.19 -42.51 -20.25
N ASP A 129 -8.10 -42.56 -21.56
CA ASP A 129 -8.00 -41.37 -22.43
C ASP A 129 -9.22 -40.45 -22.32
N ARG A 130 -10.42 -41.03 -22.20
CA ARG A 130 -11.64 -40.22 -21.99
C ARG A 130 -11.71 -39.62 -20.61
N LEU A 131 -11.30 -40.38 -19.59
CA LEU A 131 -11.25 -39.87 -18.23
C LEU A 131 -10.29 -38.70 -18.12
N GLU A 132 -9.09 -38.80 -18.70
CA GLU A 132 -8.12 -37.74 -18.73
C GLU A 132 -8.65 -36.47 -19.42
N LEU A 133 -9.29 -36.64 -20.58
CA LEU A 133 -9.92 -35.53 -21.30
C LEU A 133 -11.01 -34.84 -20.46
N LYS A 134 -11.88 -35.62 -19.78
CA LYS A 134 -12.93 -35.07 -18.91
C LYS A 134 -12.40 -34.36 -17.69
N LEU A 135 -11.32 -34.86 -17.09
CA LEU A 135 -10.62 -34.16 -15.99
C LEU A 135 -9.96 -32.87 -16.46
N ALA A 136 -9.31 -32.87 -17.61
CA ALA A 136 -8.72 -31.68 -18.20
C ALA A 136 -9.79 -30.61 -18.49
N GLU A 137 -10.93 -31.00 -19.06
CA GLU A 137 -12.08 -30.12 -19.31
C GLU A 137 -12.62 -29.52 -18.00
N ALA A 138 -12.77 -30.32 -16.96
CA ALA A 138 -13.22 -29.87 -15.65
C ALA A 138 -12.25 -28.88 -14.99
N ILE A 139 -10.95 -29.12 -15.08
CA ILE A 139 -9.91 -28.21 -14.59
C ILE A 139 -9.96 -26.87 -15.35
N MET A 140 -10.08 -26.92 -16.68
CA MET A 140 -10.22 -25.71 -17.49
C MET A 140 -11.45 -24.90 -17.16
N ALA A 141 -12.57 -25.56 -16.83
CA ALA A 141 -13.83 -24.92 -16.43
C ALA A 141 -13.71 -24.15 -15.09
N GLU A 142 -12.85 -24.60 -14.18
CA GLU A 142 -12.63 -23.94 -12.88
C GLU A 142 -11.70 -22.71 -12.99
N ARG A 143 -10.82 -22.67 -13.97
CA ARG A 143 -9.81 -21.62 -14.13
C ARG A 143 -10.40 -20.21 -14.20
N PRO A 144 -11.48 -19.90 -14.96
CA PRO A 144 -12.02 -18.55 -15.03
C PRO A 144 -12.53 -18.02 -13.70
N SER A 145 -13.02 -18.89 -12.82
CA SER A 145 -13.54 -18.51 -11.51
C SER A 145 -12.42 -18.05 -10.57
N ILE A 146 -11.25 -18.68 -10.66
CA ILE A 146 -10.04 -18.35 -9.87
C ILE A 146 -9.38 -17.07 -10.42
N GLU A 147 -9.23 -16.98 -11.75
CA GLU A 147 -8.54 -15.87 -12.43
C GLU A 147 -9.38 -14.60 -12.53
N ARG A 148 -10.70 -14.69 -12.30
CA ARG A 148 -11.60 -13.52 -12.38
C ARG A 148 -11.12 -12.39 -11.47
N GLY A 149 -10.87 -11.24 -12.06
CA GLY A 149 -10.40 -10.02 -11.39
C GLY A 149 -8.89 -9.84 -11.29
N ILE A 150 -8.07 -10.85 -11.58
CA ILE A 150 -6.61 -10.67 -11.69
C ILE A 150 -6.29 -9.72 -12.83
N SER A 151 -7.01 -9.82 -13.95
CA SER A 151 -6.87 -8.91 -15.09
C SER A 151 -7.18 -7.46 -14.73
N PHE A 152 -8.15 -7.22 -13.85
CA PHE A 152 -8.45 -5.87 -13.37
C PHE A 152 -7.26 -5.26 -12.60
N VAL A 153 -6.66 -6.02 -11.68
CA VAL A 153 -5.47 -5.56 -10.94
C VAL A 153 -4.30 -5.26 -11.89
N LYS A 154 -4.09 -6.09 -12.91
CA LYS A 154 -3.06 -5.85 -13.93
C LYS A 154 -3.28 -4.54 -14.69
N ILE A 155 -4.51 -4.28 -15.15
CA ILE A 155 -4.85 -3.05 -15.87
C ILE A 155 -4.61 -1.82 -14.99
N VAL A 156 -5.09 -1.85 -13.73
CA VAL A 156 -4.90 -0.73 -12.80
C VAL A 156 -3.43 -0.47 -12.52
N SER A 157 -2.62 -1.53 -12.35
CA SER A 157 -1.17 -1.40 -12.17
C SER A 157 -0.49 -0.72 -13.34
N VAL A 158 -0.84 -1.09 -14.57
CA VAL A 158 -0.30 -0.48 -15.79
C VAL A 158 -0.70 0.99 -15.87
N VAL A 159 -1.96 1.31 -15.61
CA VAL A 159 -2.45 2.70 -15.61
C VAL A 159 -1.72 3.54 -14.55
N ALA A 160 -1.58 3.03 -13.33
CA ALA A 160 -0.88 3.74 -12.25
C ALA A 160 0.58 4.02 -12.60
N VAL A 161 1.30 3.04 -13.16
CA VAL A 161 2.70 3.20 -13.61
C VAL A 161 2.78 4.21 -14.76
N SER A 162 1.89 4.15 -15.73
CA SER A 162 1.87 5.09 -16.87
C SER A 162 1.65 6.54 -16.40
N TYR A 163 0.78 6.76 -15.42
CA TYR A 163 0.56 8.09 -14.84
C TYR A 163 1.79 8.62 -14.10
N THR A 164 2.49 7.80 -13.34
CA THR A 164 3.71 8.22 -12.64
C THR A 164 4.83 8.60 -13.61
N HIS A 165 4.94 7.93 -14.74
CA HIS A 165 5.92 8.28 -15.78
C HIS A 165 5.56 9.54 -16.56
N LEU A 166 4.27 9.81 -16.79
CA LEU A 166 3.80 11.00 -17.52
C LEU A 166 3.85 12.29 -16.67
N THR A 167 3.73 12.16 -15.34
CA THR A 167 3.67 13.32 -14.43
C THR A 167 5.02 13.67 -13.80
N LEU A 168 6.08 12.87 -14.04
CA LEU A 168 7.44 13.30 -13.72
C LEU A 168 7.80 14.41 -14.71
N PRO A 169 7.84 15.69 -14.30
CA PRO A 169 8.36 16.72 -15.16
C PRO A 169 9.82 16.38 -15.43
N THR A 170 10.18 16.29 -16.69
CA THR A 170 11.55 16.32 -17.17
C THR A 170 12.13 17.72 -16.86
N THR A 171 12.26 18.05 -15.59
CA THR A 171 13.05 19.18 -15.13
C THR A 171 14.49 18.69 -14.96
N VAL A 172 15.11 18.36 -16.08
CA VAL A 172 16.54 18.50 -16.24
C VAL A 172 16.75 19.83 -16.91
N ARG A 173 16.94 20.88 -16.10
CA ARG A 173 17.75 22.04 -16.44
C ARG A 173 18.22 22.72 -15.17
#